data_f66e94b2d7c102676de51204999684c3
#
_entry.id   f66e94b2d7c102676de51204999684c3
#
_cell.length_a   1.000
_cell.length_b   1.000
_cell.length_c   1.000
_cell.angle_alpha   90.00
_cell.angle_beta   90.00
_cell.angle_gamma   90.00
#
_symmetry.space_group_name_H-M   'P 1'
#
loop_
_entity.id
_entity.type
_entity.pdbx_description
1 polymer ?
#
loop_
_entity_poly.entity_id
_entity_poly.type
_entity_poly.pdbx_seq_one_letter_code
_entity_poly.pdbx_strand_id
1 'polypeptide(L)'
;IKEAAKTRFPLDRFIGNWWSGAHVDTEALGAKAKGYLASSYTTTGTSFPAIQDMIKYVVEPGKSKTKMDMPGKVLYNRAMFNAVLIAEAIMEAQKMTGKKMVTGADVRLGLENVKLDAARLKELGLEGFTAPVMGGCADHENGGSIFVQQWDGSDWIRQTDLIPPMTNVVQPLLTAAAEKYVSDKSGWQTQTCK
;
A
#
# COMPACT_ATOMS: atom_id res chain seq x y z
N ILE A 1 -12.60 8.04 15.58
CA ILE A 1 -13.54 8.81 14.74
C ILE A 1 -14.86 9.00 15.47
N LYS A 2 -15.54 7.92 15.89
CA LYS A 2 -16.86 7.97 16.54
C LYS A 2 -16.89 8.88 17.78
N GLU A 3 -15.92 8.77 18.67
CA GLU A 3 -15.84 9.58 19.89
C GLU A 3 -15.49 11.05 19.55
N ALA A 4 -14.59 11.29 18.60
CA ALA A 4 -14.32 12.64 18.12
C ALA A 4 -15.57 13.32 17.55
N ALA A 5 -16.36 12.59 16.74
CA ALA A 5 -17.64 13.10 16.23
C ALA A 5 -18.66 13.40 17.32
N LYS A 6 -18.74 12.57 18.38
CA LYS A 6 -19.63 12.81 19.55
C LYS A 6 -19.25 14.07 20.34
N THR A 7 -17.95 14.29 20.51
CA THR A 7 -17.44 15.45 21.24
C THR A 7 -17.38 16.72 20.38
N ARG A 8 -17.85 16.66 19.13
CA ARG A 8 -17.79 17.76 18.14
C ARG A 8 -16.35 18.22 17.87
N PHE A 9 -15.38 17.34 18.01
CA PHE A 9 -14.01 17.64 17.60
C PHE A 9 -13.98 17.84 16.06
N PRO A 10 -13.32 18.88 15.56
CA PRO A 10 -13.25 19.14 14.12
C PRO A 10 -12.53 17.98 13.40
N LEU A 11 -13.28 17.18 12.64
CA LEU A 11 -12.73 15.99 11.99
C LEU A 11 -11.73 16.32 10.86
N ASP A 12 -11.81 17.51 10.28
CA ASP A 12 -10.85 18.06 9.34
C ASP A 12 -9.48 18.42 9.96
N ARG A 13 -9.38 18.33 11.29
CA ARG A 13 -8.14 18.43 12.07
C ARG A 13 -7.71 17.11 12.69
N PHE A 14 -8.41 16.03 12.35
CA PHE A 14 -8.13 14.69 12.85
C PHE A 14 -7.62 13.82 11.71
N ILE A 15 -6.32 13.54 11.70
CA ILE A 15 -5.68 12.68 10.73
C ILE A 15 -5.34 11.33 11.35
N GLY A 16 -5.85 10.27 10.75
CA GLY A 16 -5.48 8.89 11.06
C GLY A 16 -4.38 8.38 10.14
N ASN A 17 -3.80 7.26 10.54
CA ASN A 17 -2.87 6.54 9.67
C ASN A 17 -3.63 5.66 8.65
N TRP A 18 -2.88 4.96 7.80
CA TRP A 18 -3.45 4.10 6.76
C TRP A 18 -4.24 2.89 7.28
N TRP A 19 -4.12 2.53 8.57
CA TRP A 19 -4.93 1.49 9.22
C TRP A 19 -6.36 1.95 9.55
N SER A 20 -6.59 3.24 9.68
CA SER A 20 -7.89 3.84 10.01
C SER A 20 -8.49 4.65 8.85
N GLY A 21 -7.98 4.46 7.65
CA GLY A 21 -8.38 5.18 6.44
C GLY A 21 -9.05 4.29 5.40
N ALA A 22 -9.86 3.32 5.81
CA ALA A 22 -10.61 2.47 4.92
C ALA A 22 -12.13 2.70 5.05
N HIS A 23 -12.90 2.24 4.07
CA HIS A 23 -14.36 2.35 4.05
C HIS A 23 -15.00 1.73 5.30
N VAL A 24 -14.49 0.58 5.75
CA VAL A 24 -14.97 -0.11 6.96
C VAL A 24 -14.87 0.75 8.23
N ASP A 25 -13.99 1.76 8.25
CA ASP A 25 -13.80 2.65 9.39
C ASP A 25 -14.82 3.81 9.41
N THR A 26 -15.40 4.15 8.26
CA THR A 26 -16.19 5.37 8.07
C THR A 26 -17.60 5.13 7.54
N GLU A 27 -17.86 4.10 6.74
CA GLU A 27 -19.18 3.83 6.12
C GLU A 27 -20.31 3.76 7.15
N ALA A 28 -20.10 3.09 8.29
CA ALA A 28 -21.11 2.99 9.35
C ALA A 28 -21.45 4.34 10.02
N LEU A 29 -20.58 5.33 9.88
CA LEU A 29 -20.77 6.69 10.39
C LEU A 29 -21.32 7.64 9.31
N GLY A 30 -21.08 7.32 8.03
CA GLY A 30 -21.52 8.10 6.88
C GLY A 30 -21.16 9.58 7.00
N ALA A 31 -22.15 10.45 6.89
CA ALA A 31 -21.99 11.90 7.00
C ALA A 31 -21.41 12.37 8.37
N LYS A 32 -21.54 11.58 9.43
CA LYS A 32 -20.98 11.93 10.75
C LYS A 32 -19.44 11.83 10.78
N ALA A 33 -18.84 11.11 9.85
CA ALA A 33 -17.39 11.04 9.70
C ALA A 33 -16.85 12.03 8.65
N LYS A 34 -17.72 12.82 8.01
CA LYS A 34 -17.31 13.78 6.97
C LYS A 34 -16.24 14.73 7.50
N GLY A 35 -15.20 14.90 6.70
CA GLY A 35 -14.05 15.73 7.04
C GLY A 35 -12.88 14.96 7.64
N TYR A 36 -13.07 13.73 8.15
CA TYR A 36 -12.00 12.92 8.71
C TYR A 36 -10.92 12.64 7.68
N LEU A 37 -9.67 12.85 8.09
CA LEU A 37 -8.49 12.68 7.26
C LEU A 37 -7.77 11.36 7.59
N ALA A 38 -7.14 10.75 6.61
CA ALA A 38 -6.25 9.61 6.83
C ALA A 38 -5.13 9.58 5.80
N SER A 39 -3.97 9.05 6.17
CA SER A 39 -2.93 8.73 5.21
C SER A 39 -3.28 7.47 4.41
N SER A 40 -2.85 7.41 3.15
CA SER A 40 -2.95 6.23 2.30
C SER A 40 -1.77 6.17 1.34
N TYR A 41 -1.54 5.00 0.76
CA TYR A 41 -0.51 4.78 -0.27
C TYR A 41 -1.08 4.18 -1.57
N THR A 42 -2.36 3.80 -1.56
CA THR A 42 -3.09 3.33 -2.74
C THR A 42 -4.38 4.13 -2.93
N THR A 43 -4.64 4.53 -4.16
CA THR A 43 -5.80 5.37 -4.51
C THR A 43 -7.09 4.53 -4.58
N THR A 44 -8.21 5.14 -4.17
CA THR A 44 -9.57 4.57 -4.30
C THR A 44 -10.12 4.76 -5.70
N GLY A 45 -11.28 4.16 -5.95
CA GLY A 45 -12.01 4.29 -7.21
C GLY A 45 -11.75 3.14 -8.17
N THR A 46 -12.60 3.08 -9.18
CA THR A 46 -12.62 2.00 -10.19
C THR A 46 -12.10 2.44 -11.55
N SER A 47 -11.65 3.69 -11.71
CA SER A 47 -11.25 4.25 -13.01
C SER A 47 -9.94 3.69 -13.57
N PHE A 48 -9.16 3.00 -12.77
CA PHE A 48 -7.89 2.39 -13.19
C PHE A 48 -8.13 1.20 -14.12
N PRO A 49 -7.45 1.11 -15.28
CA PRO A 49 -7.61 -0.02 -16.20
C PRO A 49 -7.49 -1.39 -15.55
N ALA A 50 -6.51 -1.58 -14.65
CA ALA A 50 -6.36 -2.84 -13.92
C ALA A 50 -7.58 -3.19 -13.07
N ILE A 51 -8.21 -2.22 -12.43
CA ILE A 51 -9.44 -2.44 -11.65
C ILE A 51 -10.62 -2.73 -12.57
N GLN A 52 -10.72 -2.05 -13.70
CA GLN A 52 -11.75 -2.32 -14.73
C GLN A 52 -11.63 -3.75 -15.28
N ASP A 53 -10.42 -4.20 -15.54
CA ASP A 53 -10.18 -5.58 -15.98
C ASP A 53 -10.57 -6.61 -14.93
N MET A 54 -10.26 -6.34 -13.66
CA MET A 54 -10.70 -7.18 -12.54
C MET A 54 -12.24 -7.26 -12.46
N ILE A 55 -12.93 -6.14 -12.60
CA ILE A 55 -14.39 -6.10 -12.63
C ILE A 55 -14.89 -6.95 -13.80
N LYS A 56 -14.47 -6.62 -15.01
CA LYS A 56 -14.95 -7.22 -16.25
C LYS A 56 -14.67 -8.73 -16.37
N TYR A 57 -13.47 -9.17 -16.00
CA TYR A 57 -13.04 -10.55 -16.27
C TYR A 57 -13.15 -11.50 -15.09
N VAL A 58 -13.32 -10.97 -13.87
CA VAL A 58 -13.33 -11.78 -12.64
C VAL A 58 -14.61 -11.59 -11.84
N VAL A 59 -15.03 -10.35 -11.56
CA VAL A 59 -16.17 -10.09 -10.65
C VAL A 59 -17.50 -10.29 -11.36
N GLU A 60 -17.72 -9.60 -12.49
CA GLU A 60 -18.97 -9.70 -13.27
C GLU A 60 -19.27 -11.13 -13.72
N PRO A 61 -18.30 -11.92 -14.24
CA PRO A 61 -18.57 -13.32 -14.60
C PRO A 61 -18.73 -14.27 -13.42
N GLY A 62 -18.68 -13.78 -12.18
CA GLY A 62 -18.83 -14.59 -10.98
C GLY A 62 -17.67 -15.58 -10.71
N LYS A 63 -16.46 -15.28 -11.25
CA LYS A 63 -15.26 -16.10 -11.00
C LYS A 63 -14.66 -15.89 -9.60
N SER A 64 -15.19 -14.93 -8.86
CA SER A 64 -14.84 -14.68 -7.46
C SER A 64 -16.11 -14.52 -6.63
N LYS A 65 -15.95 -14.63 -5.29
CA LYS A 65 -17.02 -14.34 -4.32
C LYS A 65 -17.11 -12.84 -3.98
N THR A 66 -16.35 -11.99 -4.66
CA THR A 66 -16.32 -10.55 -4.45
C THR A 66 -17.67 -9.96 -4.84
N LYS A 67 -18.25 -9.16 -3.96
CA LYS A 67 -19.45 -8.37 -4.26
C LYS A 67 -19.09 -7.19 -5.16
N MET A 68 -20.03 -6.77 -6.03
CA MET A 68 -19.83 -5.69 -7.00
C MET A 68 -19.56 -4.31 -6.38
N ASP A 69 -19.89 -4.12 -5.11
CA ASP A 69 -19.64 -2.88 -4.36
C ASP A 69 -18.25 -2.82 -3.72
N MET A 70 -17.43 -3.85 -3.87
CA MET A 70 -16.09 -3.92 -3.25
C MET A 70 -14.96 -3.32 -4.11
N PRO A 71 -14.92 -3.54 -5.45
CA PRO A 71 -13.90 -2.91 -6.29
C PRO A 71 -13.93 -1.39 -6.16
N GLY A 72 -12.76 -0.79 -6.08
CA GLY A 72 -12.61 0.66 -5.85
C GLY A 72 -12.46 1.05 -4.38
N LYS A 73 -12.93 0.23 -3.44
CA LYS A 73 -12.72 0.51 -2.01
C LYS A 73 -11.25 0.34 -1.61
N VAL A 74 -10.81 1.11 -0.61
CA VAL A 74 -9.39 1.15 -0.17
C VAL A 74 -8.79 -0.24 0.00
N LEU A 75 -9.43 -1.12 0.79
CA LEU A 75 -8.87 -2.44 1.09
C LEU A 75 -8.87 -3.38 -0.12
N TYR A 76 -9.88 -3.28 -1.00
CA TYR A 76 -9.91 -4.07 -2.23
C TYR A 76 -8.76 -3.67 -3.17
N ASN A 77 -8.64 -2.37 -3.43
CA ASN A 77 -7.59 -1.84 -4.30
C ASN A 77 -6.20 -2.14 -3.75
N ARG A 78 -6.01 -2.03 -2.45
CA ARG A 78 -4.75 -2.40 -1.77
C ARG A 78 -4.43 -3.88 -1.91
N ALA A 79 -5.41 -4.75 -1.70
CA ALA A 79 -5.22 -6.21 -1.85
C ALA A 79 -4.88 -6.59 -3.29
N MET A 80 -5.54 -5.97 -4.27
CA MET A 80 -5.22 -6.16 -5.68
C MET A 80 -3.79 -5.72 -5.99
N PHE A 81 -3.37 -4.55 -5.49
CA PHE A 81 -1.98 -4.09 -5.68
C PHE A 81 -0.95 -5.02 -5.04
N ASN A 82 -1.23 -5.56 -3.85
CA ASN A 82 -0.36 -6.55 -3.22
C ASN A 82 -0.22 -7.82 -4.08
N ALA A 83 -1.30 -8.27 -4.72
CA ALA A 83 -1.25 -9.40 -5.63
C ALA A 83 -0.40 -9.08 -6.89
N VAL A 84 -0.53 -7.89 -7.44
CA VAL A 84 0.32 -7.41 -8.55
C VAL A 84 1.79 -7.40 -8.14
N LEU A 85 2.11 -6.83 -6.97
CA LEU A 85 3.49 -6.77 -6.47
C LEU A 85 4.11 -8.16 -6.31
N ILE A 86 3.35 -9.12 -5.77
CA ILE A 86 3.83 -10.51 -5.63
C ILE A 86 4.02 -11.15 -7.00
N ALA A 87 3.12 -10.94 -7.95
CA ALA A 87 3.25 -11.48 -9.30
C ALA A 87 4.51 -10.93 -10.01
N GLU A 88 4.76 -9.64 -9.92
CA GLU A 88 5.96 -9.00 -10.47
C GLU A 88 7.24 -9.53 -9.80
N ALA A 89 7.21 -9.72 -8.48
CA ALA A 89 8.33 -10.31 -7.74
C ALA A 89 8.61 -11.76 -8.16
N ILE A 90 7.58 -12.56 -8.40
CA ILE A 90 7.73 -13.93 -8.92
C ILE A 90 8.35 -13.91 -10.32
N MET A 91 7.87 -13.04 -11.20
CA MET A 91 8.43 -12.90 -12.55
C MET A 91 9.90 -12.45 -12.52
N GLU A 92 10.24 -11.50 -11.65
CA GLU A 92 11.63 -11.07 -11.49
C GLU A 92 12.51 -12.20 -10.91
N ALA A 93 12.01 -12.96 -9.93
CA ALA A 93 12.69 -14.14 -9.40
C ALA A 93 12.94 -15.20 -10.49
N GLN A 94 11.95 -15.48 -11.34
CA GLN A 94 12.09 -16.40 -12.47
C GLN A 94 13.16 -15.94 -13.46
N LYS A 95 13.14 -14.65 -13.78
CA LYS A 95 14.15 -14.03 -14.68
C LYS A 95 15.55 -14.13 -14.11
N MET A 96 15.74 -13.79 -12.82
CA MET A 96 17.03 -13.79 -12.15
C MET A 96 17.61 -15.20 -11.97
N THR A 97 16.75 -16.18 -11.68
CA THR A 97 17.19 -17.55 -11.36
C THR A 97 17.13 -18.51 -12.54
N GLY A 98 16.44 -18.17 -13.62
CA GLY A 98 16.17 -19.06 -14.74
C GLY A 98 15.21 -20.21 -14.43
N LYS A 99 14.63 -20.24 -13.23
CA LYS A 99 13.71 -21.29 -12.78
C LYS A 99 12.27 -21.00 -13.19
N LYS A 100 11.56 -22.00 -13.70
CA LYS A 100 10.10 -21.91 -13.90
C LYS A 100 9.32 -21.98 -12.57
N MET A 101 9.77 -22.85 -11.65
CA MET A 101 9.22 -22.98 -10.30
C MET A 101 10.19 -22.30 -9.33
N VAL A 102 9.71 -21.29 -8.62
CA VAL A 102 10.51 -20.52 -7.65
C VAL A 102 10.14 -20.91 -6.22
N THR A 103 11.12 -20.86 -5.32
CA THR A 103 10.96 -21.07 -3.88
C THR A 103 10.65 -19.75 -3.18
N GLY A 104 10.27 -19.80 -1.89
CA GLY A 104 10.09 -18.58 -1.09
C GLY A 104 11.36 -17.71 -1.01
N ALA A 105 12.54 -18.34 -0.98
CA ALA A 105 13.81 -17.62 -1.01
C ALA A 105 14.05 -16.91 -2.36
N ASP A 106 13.67 -17.55 -3.47
CA ASP A 106 13.75 -16.93 -4.80
C ASP A 106 12.76 -15.75 -4.90
N VAL A 107 11.52 -15.89 -4.35
CA VAL A 107 10.53 -14.81 -4.34
C VAL A 107 10.99 -13.63 -3.48
N ARG A 108 11.64 -13.89 -2.34
CA ARG A 108 12.26 -12.82 -1.55
C ARG A 108 13.30 -12.05 -2.38
N LEU A 109 14.17 -12.77 -3.09
CA LEU A 109 15.13 -12.14 -4.00
C LEU A 109 14.42 -11.31 -5.08
N GLY A 110 13.31 -11.80 -5.62
CA GLY A 110 12.47 -11.05 -6.57
C GLY A 110 11.90 -9.77 -5.96
N LEU A 111 11.38 -9.82 -4.72
CA LEU A 111 10.87 -8.64 -4.00
C LEU A 111 11.96 -7.59 -3.76
N GLU A 112 13.18 -8.03 -3.45
CA GLU A 112 14.34 -7.16 -3.24
C GLU A 112 14.86 -6.53 -4.55
N ASN A 113 14.39 -6.99 -5.71
CA ASN A 113 14.82 -6.52 -7.02
C ASN A 113 13.69 -6.02 -7.93
N VAL A 114 12.43 -6.10 -7.45
CA VAL A 114 11.27 -5.64 -8.22
C VAL A 114 11.35 -4.14 -8.48
N LYS A 115 11.01 -3.74 -9.71
CA LYS A 115 10.98 -2.34 -10.16
C LYS A 115 9.62 -2.03 -10.77
N LEU A 116 8.70 -1.57 -9.93
CA LEU A 116 7.44 -0.98 -10.37
C LEU A 116 7.61 0.54 -10.50
N ASP A 117 8.39 0.97 -11.46
CA ASP A 117 8.54 2.39 -11.78
C ASP A 117 7.26 2.96 -12.44
N ALA A 118 7.25 4.25 -12.72
CA ALA A 118 6.09 4.91 -13.31
C ALA A 118 5.69 4.31 -14.67
N ALA A 119 6.67 3.89 -15.48
CA ALA A 119 6.41 3.28 -16.79
C ALA A 119 5.76 1.90 -16.59
N ARG A 120 6.28 1.08 -15.68
CA ARG A 120 5.71 -0.24 -15.39
C ARG A 120 4.31 -0.15 -14.79
N LEU A 121 4.09 0.78 -13.85
CA LEU A 121 2.75 1.03 -13.30
C LEU A 121 1.75 1.43 -14.40
N LYS A 122 2.16 2.25 -15.36
CA LYS A 122 1.33 2.62 -16.50
C LYS A 122 1.01 1.42 -17.39
N GLU A 123 1.99 0.59 -17.73
CA GLU A 123 1.78 -0.64 -18.50
C GLU A 123 0.79 -1.60 -17.81
N LEU A 124 0.83 -1.67 -16.49
CA LEU A 124 -0.07 -2.47 -15.67
C LEU A 124 -1.47 -1.84 -15.49
N GLY A 125 -1.73 -0.67 -16.08
CA GLY A 125 -2.99 0.05 -15.91
C GLY A 125 -3.20 0.63 -14.52
N LEU A 126 -2.10 0.97 -13.84
CA LEU A 126 -2.05 1.51 -12.47
C LEU A 126 -1.38 2.90 -12.40
N GLU A 127 -1.38 3.65 -13.50
CA GLU A 127 -0.85 5.02 -13.52
C GLU A 127 -1.54 5.90 -12.46
N GLY A 128 -0.77 6.51 -11.56
CA GLY A 128 -1.30 7.36 -10.48
C GLY A 128 -1.96 6.62 -9.30
N PHE A 129 -1.98 5.29 -9.33
CA PHE A 129 -2.59 4.48 -8.28
C PHE A 129 -1.80 4.51 -6.98
N THR A 130 -0.49 4.44 -7.07
CA THR A 130 0.47 4.44 -5.96
C THR A 130 1.77 5.13 -6.38
N ALA A 131 2.67 5.38 -5.44
CA ALA A 131 4.05 5.74 -5.75
C ALA A 131 4.78 4.56 -6.44
N PRO A 132 5.82 4.83 -7.23
CA PRO A 132 6.71 3.77 -7.68
C PRO A 132 7.27 2.93 -6.55
N VAL A 133 7.38 1.61 -6.78
CA VAL A 133 7.89 0.64 -5.81
C VAL A 133 9.19 0.06 -6.34
N MET A 134 10.29 0.31 -5.65
CA MET A 134 11.63 -0.16 -6.04
C MET A 134 12.34 -0.71 -4.80
N GLY A 135 11.99 -1.96 -4.45
CA GLY A 135 12.55 -2.65 -3.29
C GLY A 135 14.05 -2.88 -3.41
N GLY A 136 14.67 -3.11 -2.27
CA GLY A 136 16.07 -3.47 -2.17
C GLY A 136 16.34 -4.25 -0.89
N CYS A 137 17.43 -5.00 -0.83
CA CYS A 137 17.79 -5.74 0.36
C CYS A 137 18.00 -4.81 1.58
N ALA A 138 18.53 -3.60 1.35
CA ALA A 138 18.77 -2.62 2.40
C ALA A 138 17.55 -1.73 2.71
N ASP A 139 16.56 -1.72 1.83
CA ASP A 139 15.34 -0.92 1.97
C ASP A 139 14.12 -1.75 1.57
N HIS A 140 13.56 -2.49 2.52
CA HIS A 140 12.31 -3.23 2.34
C HIS A 140 11.08 -2.33 2.43
N GLU A 141 11.21 -1.10 2.93
CA GLU A 141 10.11 -0.13 3.04
C GLU A 141 9.94 0.68 1.74
N ASN A 142 10.95 0.64 0.87
CA ASN A 142 10.92 1.22 -0.46
C ASN A 142 10.58 2.72 -0.48
N GLY A 143 11.10 3.44 0.50
CA GLY A 143 10.94 4.87 0.61
C GLY A 143 9.52 5.37 0.93
N GLY A 144 8.50 4.51 0.93
CA GLY A 144 7.18 4.69 1.54
C GLY A 144 6.44 6.01 1.37
N SER A 145 6.34 6.58 0.15
CA SER A 145 5.53 7.80 -0.06
C SER A 145 4.05 7.54 0.21
N ILE A 146 3.39 8.52 0.83
CA ILE A 146 1.95 8.51 1.16
C ILE A 146 1.27 9.73 0.56
N PHE A 147 -0.05 9.75 0.59
CA PHE A 147 -0.88 10.94 0.41
C PHE A 147 -1.93 11.03 1.53
N VAL A 148 -2.54 12.19 1.69
CA VAL A 148 -3.67 12.39 2.58
C VAL A 148 -4.96 12.28 1.78
N GLN A 149 -5.93 11.56 2.32
CA GLN A 149 -7.29 11.45 1.81
C GLN A 149 -8.29 11.91 2.87
N GLN A 150 -9.46 12.36 2.44
CA GLN A 150 -10.54 12.84 3.31
C GLN A 150 -11.82 12.07 3.01
N TRP A 151 -12.55 11.71 4.05
CA TRP A 151 -13.89 11.15 3.93
C TRP A 151 -14.91 12.26 3.64
N ASP A 152 -15.60 12.20 2.50
CA ASP A 152 -16.58 13.21 2.08
C ASP A 152 -17.98 12.95 2.65
N GLY A 153 -18.18 11.82 3.30
CA GLY A 153 -19.45 11.32 3.83
C GLY A 153 -19.92 10.04 3.13
N SER A 154 -19.33 9.69 1.99
CA SER A 154 -19.67 8.53 1.18
C SER A 154 -18.44 7.80 0.64
N ASP A 155 -17.35 8.52 0.35
CA ASP A 155 -16.14 7.94 -0.20
C ASP A 155 -14.88 8.69 0.28
N TRP A 156 -13.72 8.10 0.03
CA TRP A 156 -12.41 8.67 0.31
C TRP A 156 -11.89 9.46 -0.90
N ILE A 157 -11.66 10.74 -0.71
CA ILE A 157 -11.18 11.66 -1.75
C ILE A 157 -9.75 12.08 -1.45
N ARG A 158 -8.84 11.82 -2.38
CA ARG A 158 -7.44 12.22 -2.25
C ARG A 158 -7.33 13.75 -2.20
N GLN A 159 -6.60 14.26 -1.21
CA GLN A 159 -6.44 15.69 -0.93
C GLN A 159 -5.06 16.23 -1.30
N THR A 160 -4.04 15.39 -1.31
CA THR A 160 -2.66 15.83 -1.56
C THR A 160 -1.99 15.01 -2.66
N ASP A 161 -0.94 15.57 -3.23
CA ASP A 161 0.04 14.79 -3.97
C ASP A 161 0.79 13.81 -3.06
N LEU A 162 1.67 13.00 -3.64
CA LEU A 162 2.53 12.10 -2.89
C LEU A 162 3.48 12.90 -2.01
N ILE A 163 3.50 12.55 -0.74
CA ILE A 163 4.38 13.11 0.28
C ILE A 163 5.50 12.10 0.50
N PRO A 164 6.75 12.43 0.15
CA PRO A 164 7.87 11.52 0.36
C PRO A 164 8.18 11.36 1.85
N PRO A 165 8.83 10.25 2.25
CA PRO A 165 9.25 10.04 3.62
C PRO A 165 10.39 10.99 4.01
N MET A 166 10.46 11.33 5.29
CA MET A 166 11.56 12.12 5.86
C MET A 166 12.76 11.21 6.18
N THR A 167 13.27 10.49 5.16
CA THR A 167 14.31 9.46 5.33
C THR A 167 15.57 9.99 5.99
N ASN A 168 15.98 11.21 5.66
CA ASN A 168 17.14 11.87 6.25
C ASN A 168 17.03 12.10 7.78
N VAL A 169 15.81 12.20 8.30
CA VAL A 169 15.54 12.37 9.74
C VAL A 169 15.32 11.00 10.42
N VAL A 170 14.53 10.13 9.78
CA VAL A 170 14.07 8.88 10.40
C VAL A 170 15.13 7.79 10.33
N GLN A 171 15.86 7.65 9.21
CA GLN A 171 16.82 6.57 9.00
C GLN A 171 17.94 6.52 10.04
N PRO A 172 18.58 7.63 10.45
CA PRO A 172 19.59 7.59 11.51
C PRO A 172 19.04 7.06 12.85
N LEU A 173 17.79 7.40 13.18
CA LEU A 173 17.15 6.93 14.42
C LEU A 173 16.84 5.43 14.36
N LEU A 174 16.36 4.96 13.20
CA LEU A 174 16.10 3.52 12.97
C LEU A 174 17.39 2.72 13.04
N THR A 175 18.47 3.19 12.41
CA THR A 175 19.78 2.54 12.44
C THR A 175 20.30 2.42 13.86
N ALA A 176 20.31 3.50 14.61
CA ALA A 176 20.78 3.49 16.02
C ALA A 176 19.93 2.56 16.90
N ALA A 177 18.61 2.54 16.70
CA ALA A 177 17.72 1.65 17.44
C ALA A 177 17.95 0.17 17.08
N ALA A 178 18.17 -0.13 15.80
CA ALA A 178 18.46 -1.48 15.32
C ALA A 178 19.81 -1.99 15.84
N GLU A 179 20.85 -1.18 15.79
CA GLU A 179 22.19 -1.52 16.31
C GLU A 179 22.13 -1.83 17.83
N LYS A 180 21.44 -0.98 18.60
CA LYS A 180 21.21 -1.21 20.02
C LYS A 180 20.46 -2.52 20.25
N TYR A 181 19.38 -2.77 19.51
CA TYR A 181 18.60 -4.01 19.66
C TYR A 181 19.45 -5.26 19.38
N VAL A 182 20.25 -5.23 18.32
CA VAL A 182 21.13 -6.35 17.96
C VAL A 182 22.22 -6.58 19.01
N SER A 183 22.81 -5.51 19.58
CA SER A 183 23.81 -5.61 20.64
C SER A 183 23.26 -6.23 21.92
N ASP A 184 21.99 -5.97 22.23
CA ASP A 184 21.30 -6.50 23.43
C ASP A 184 20.81 -7.96 23.26
N LYS A 185 20.91 -8.53 22.04
CA LYS A 185 20.39 -9.87 21.70
C LYS A 185 21.49 -10.79 21.18
N SER A 186 22.08 -11.57 22.07
CA SER A 186 23.09 -12.57 21.70
C SER A 186 22.48 -13.60 20.72
N GLY A 187 23.20 -13.91 19.65
CA GLY A 187 22.79 -14.90 18.65
C GLY A 187 21.80 -14.41 17.60
N TRP A 188 21.42 -13.12 17.62
CA TRP A 188 20.63 -12.55 16.53
C TRP A 188 21.47 -12.46 15.24
N GLN A 189 20.96 -13.06 14.17
CA GLN A 189 21.64 -13.00 12.89
C GLN A 189 21.16 -11.78 12.11
N THR A 190 22.08 -10.89 11.76
CA THR A 190 21.84 -9.82 10.81
C THR A 190 22.06 -10.31 9.39
N GLN A 191 21.16 -9.94 8.50
CA GLN A 191 21.35 -10.22 7.08
C GLN A 191 22.27 -9.16 6.49
N THR A 192 23.30 -9.61 5.78
CA THR A 192 24.15 -8.73 4.96
C THR A 192 23.60 -8.67 3.55
N CYS A 193 23.30 -7.46 3.09
CA CYS A 193 23.00 -7.20 1.67
C CYS A 193 24.29 -7.28 0.87
N LYS A 194 24.31 -8.10 -0.19
CA LYS A 194 25.44 -8.25 -1.13
C LYS A 194 25.15 -7.53 -2.43
#